data_d4937ddf1ef8922906d109d89f5f2da9
#
_entry.id   d4937ddf1ef8922906d109d89f5f2da9
#
_cell.length_a   1.000
_cell.length_b   1.000
_cell.length_c   1.000
_cell.angle_alpha   90.00
_cell.angle_beta   90.00
_cell.angle_gamma   90.00
#
_symmetry.space_group_name_H-M   'P 1'
#
loop_
_entity.id
_entity.type
_entity.pdbx_description
1 polymer ?
#
loop_
_entity_poly.entity_id
_entity_poly.type
_entity_poly.pdbx_seq_one_letter_code
_entity_poly.pdbx_strand_id
1 'polypeptide(L)'
;MGMSAFGEISRLSKIVKPDTAVITNIGISHMEHLGSQEGICKAKFEILDGLSIDGTIILNGDDEFLWEKNGELDYETLYYGIENKSCDVVATDIKLYSCGSEFNVKIDGVDYKFETNAPGIHHIYNALAAILVGYRYNLKVESMIKGVHDFVPEGLRQVKTNYPKFTVINDCYN
;
A
#
# COMPACT_ATOMS: atom_id res chain seq x y z
N MET A 1 0.61 -9.43 -6.62
CA MET A 1 1.32 -10.48 -7.37
C MET A 1 2.50 -10.95 -6.52
N GLY A 2 2.71 -12.26 -6.40
CA GLY A 2 3.88 -12.82 -5.73
C GLY A 2 5.02 -13.03 -6.73
N MET A 3 6.27 -12.99 -6.25
CA MET A 3 7.45 -13.28 -7.05
C MET A 3 8.53 -13.94 -6.20
N SER A 4 9.33 -14.77 -6.83
CA SER A 4 10.58 -15.32 -6.29
C SER A 4 11.75 -15.08 -7.25
N ALA A 5 11.49 -14.83 -8.53
CA ALA A 5 12.49 -14.63 -9.56
C ALA A 5 12.06 -13.52 -10.55
N PHE A 6 13.04 -13.03 -11.31
CA PHE A 6 12.78 -12.11 -12.43
C PHE A 6 11.88 -12.75 -13.49
N GLY A 7 11.05 -11.95 -14.14
CA GLY A 7 10.13 -12.34 -15.20
C GLY A 7 8.78 -12.88 -14.71
N GLU A 8 8.62 -13.20 -13.43
CA GLU A 8 7.37 -13.72 -12.88
C GLU A 8 6.28 -12.65 -12.86
N ILE A 9 6.59 -11.45 -12.37
CA ILE A 9 5.64 -10.32 -12.35
C ILE A 9 5.35 -9.84 -13.78
N SER A 10 6.37 -9.79 -14.65
CA SER A 10 6.18 -9.48 -16.07
C SER A 10 5.15 -10.39 -16.72
N ARG A 11 5.29 -11.70 -16.51
CA ARG A 11 4.34 -12.69 -17.05
C ARG A 11 2.93 -12.49 -16.50
N LEU A 12 2.80 -12.28 -15.19
CA LEU A 12 1.50 -12.08 -14.54
C LEU A 12 0.84 -10.78 -15.00
N SER A 13 1.59 -9.68 -15.08
CA SER A 13 1.04 -8.40 -15.51
C SER A 13 0.56 -8.41 -16.96
N LYS A 14 1.29 -9.09 -17.86
CA LYS A 14 0.88 -9.28 -19.26
C LYS A 14 -0.39 -10.12 -19.42
N ILE A 15 -0.68 -11.02 -18.48
CA ILE A 15 -1.93 -11.77 -18.43
C ILE A 15 -3.08 -10.90 -17.92
N VAL A 16 -2.85 -10.18 -16.82
CA VAL A 16 -3.88 -9.36 -16.15
C VAL A 16 -4.18 -8.09 -16.93
N LYS A 17 -3.16 -7.46 -17.54
CA LYS A 17 -3.23 -6.17 -18.26
C LYS A 17 -3.92 -5.10 -17.39
N PRO A 18 -3.34 -4.73 -16.24
CA PRO A 18 -3.99 -3.82 -15.32
C PRO A 18 -4.06 -2.39 -15.88
N ASP A 19 -5.10 -1.66 -15.47
CA ASP A 19 -5.20 -0.21 -15.68
C ASP A 19 -4.57 0.58 -14.52
N THR A 20 -4.42 -0.08 -13.36
CA THR A 20 -3.74 0.51 -12.20
C THR A 20 -2.84 -0.53 -11.55
N ALA A 21 -1.60 -0.16 -11.33
CA ALA A 21 -0.61 -0.94 -10.61
C ALA A 21 -0.31 -0.29 -9.26
N VAL A 22 -0.07 -1.09 -8.21
CA VAL A 22 0.31 -0.60 -6.88
C VAL A 22 1.55 -1.35 -6.41
N ILE A 23 2.60 -0.60 -6.02
CA ILE A 23 3.77 -1.15 -5.33
C ILE A 23 3.84 -0.52 -3.94
N THR A 24 3.67 -1.34 -2.92
CA THR A 24 3.54 -0.85 -1.54
C THR A 24 4.87 -0.58 -0.85
N ASN A 25 5.89 -1.37 -1.13
CA ASN A 25 7.23 -1.21 -0.56
C ASN A 25 8.26 -2.06 -1.32
N ILE A 26 9.55 -1.76 -1.09
CA ILE A 26 10.69 -2.57 -1.48
C ILE A 26 11.32 -3.14 -0.21
N GLY A 27 10.81 -4.31 0.22
CA GLY A 27 11.33 -5.01 1.39
C GLY A 27 12.62 -5.80 1.09
N ILE A 28 13.01 -6.65 2.05
CA ILE A 28 14.20 -7.51 1.96
C ILE A 28 13.85 -8.98 1.64
N SER A 29 12.56 -9.28 1.42
CA SER A 29 12.12 -10.65 1.09
C SER A 29 12.64 -11.08 -0.29
N HIS A 30 13.02 -12.35 -0.43
CA HIS A 30 13.52 -12.93 -1.68
C HIS A 30 14.90 -12.41 -2.14
N MET A 31 15.68 -11.78 -1.26
CA MET A 31 17.06 -11.35 -1.57
C MET A 31 17.95 -12.50 -2.06
N GLU A 32 17.72 -13.72 -1.57
CA GLU A 32 18.46 -14.91 -1.97
C GLU A 32 18.42 -15.15 -3.49
N HIS A 33 17.29 -14.85 -4.14
CA HIS A 33 17.09 -15.07 -5.58
C HIS A 33 17.29 -13.81 -6.43
N LEU A 34 17.06 -12.64 -5.85
CA LEU A 34 17.10 -11.35 -6.56
C LEU A 34 18.37 -10.53 -6.26
N GLY A 35 19.20 -11.02 -5.32
CA GLY A 35 20.55 -10.53 -5.04
C GLY A 35 20.61 -9.28 -4.17
N SER A 36 19.72 -8.30 -4.33
CA SER A 36 19.71 -7.03 -3.60
C SER A 36 18.32 -6.40 -3.57
N GLN A 37 18.16 -5.30 -2.81
CA GLN A 37 16.91 -4.52 -2.83
C GLN A 37 16.67 -3.85 -4.18
N GLU A 38 17.71 -3.41 -4.88
CA GLU A 38 17.62 -2.92 -6.27
C GLU A 38 17.09 -4.01 -7.20
N GLY A 39 17.53 -5.26 -7.00
CA GLY A 39 17.01 -6.42 -7.73
C GLY A 39 15.53 -6.66 -7.44
N ILE A 40 15.12 -6.56 -6.17
CA ILE A 40 13.71 -6.65 -5.75
C ILE A 40 12.89 -5.50 -6.37
N CYS A 41 13.42 -4.28 -6.33
CA CYS A 41 12.80 -3.11 -6.95
C CYS A 41 12.58 -3.37 -8.45
N LYS A 42 13.63 -3.74 -9.17
CA LYS A 42 13.55 -4.07 -10.60
C LYS A 42 12.50 -5.14 -10.90
N ALA A 43 12.48 -6.23 -10.11
CA ALA A 43 11.49 -7.30 -10.29
C ALA A 43 10.05 -6.83 -10.02
N LYS A 44 9.82 -5.97 -9.02
CA LYS A 44 8.48 -5.41 -8.77
C LYS A 44 8.03 -4.46 -9.88
N PHE A 45 8.93 -3.67 -10.45
CA PHE A 45 8.64 -2.80 -11.58
C PHE A 45 8.35 -3.54 -12.90
N GLU A 46 8.60 -4.85 -12.99
CA GLU A 46 8.10 -5.67 -14.11
C GLU A 46 6.57 -5.63 -14.25
N ILE A 47 5.84 -5.14 -13.23
CA ILE A 47 4.39 -4.93 -13.31
C ILE A 47 4.02 -3.95 -14.43
N LEU A 48 4.92 -3.04 -14.81
CA LEU A 48 4.74 -2.09 -15.90
C LEU A 48 4.69 -2.75 -17.27
N ASP A 49 5.29 -3.95 -17.43
CA ASP A 49 5.31 -4.68 -18.71
C ASP A 49 3.91 -5.02 -19.24
N GLY A 50 2.92 -5.09 -18.37
CA GLY A 50 1.53 -5.35 -18.72
C GLY A 50 0.58 -4.20 -18.42
N LEU A 51 1.07 -3.11 -17.80
CA LEU A 51 0.24 -1.94 -17.51
C LEU A 51 -0.25 -1.30 -18.80
N SER A 52 -1.53 -0.92 -18.84
CA SER A 52 -2.13 -0.20 -19.98
C SER A 52 -1.36 1.09 -20.26
N ILE A 53 -1.29 1.53 -21.52
CA ILE A 53 -0.52 2.72 -21.92
C ILE A 53 -0.99 3.99 -21.21
N ASP A 54 -2.28 4.11 -20.92
CA ASP A 54 -2.88 5.20 -20.14
C ASP A 54 -3.06 4.79 -18.66
N GLY A 55 -2.34 3.76 -18.22
CA GLY A 55 -2.42 3.21 -16.89
C GLY A 55 -1.76 4.10 -15.85
N THR A 56 -2.15 3.91 -14.59
CA THR A 56 -1.62 4.64 -13.44
C THR A 56 -0.82 3.70 -12.54
N ILE A 57 0.34 4.16 -12.07
CA ILE A 57 1.07 3.46 -11.02
C ILE A 57 0.97 4.23 -9.71
N ILE A 58 0.72 3.51 -8.62
CA ILE A 58 0.60 4.05 -7.27
C ILE A 58 1.75 3.50 -6.42
N LEU A 59 2.51 4.41 -5.83
CA LEU A 59 3.75 4.11 -5.11
C LEU A 59 3.73 4.68 -3.69
N ASN A 60 4.44 4.01 -2.78
CA ASN A 60 4.72 4.55 -1.46
C ASN A 60 5.87 5.55 -1.54
N GLY A 61 5.60 6.82 -1.28
CA GLY A 61 6.59 7.89 -1.35
C GLY A 61 7.53 7.97 -0.15
N ASP A 62 7.31 7.16 0.88
CA ASP A 62 8.23 7.02 2.02
C ASP A 62 9.23 5.86 1.82
N ASP A 63 9.11 5.10 0.75
CA ASP A 63 10.08 4.08 0.35
C ASP A 63 11.10 4.70 -0.60
N GLU A 64 12.38 4.73 -0.22
CA GLU A 64 13.45 5.39 -0.98
C GLU A 64 13.54 4.88 -2.42
N PHE A 65 13.47 3.56 -2.63
CA PHE A 65 13.57 2.96 -3.97
C PHE A 65 12.38 3.34 -4.87
N LEU A 66 11.20 3.53 -4.27
CA LEU A 66 10.01 3.92 -5.02
C LEU A 66 10.01 5.43 -5.28
N TRP A 67 10.47 6.23 -4.30
CA TRP A 67 10.53 7.68 -4.47
C TRP A 67 11.61 8.13 -5.47
N GLU A 68 12.72 7.39 -5.59
CA GLU A 68 13.74 7.62 -6.63
C GLU A 68 13.16 7.56 -8.06
N LYS A 69 12.01 6.90 -8.25
CA LYS A 69 11.31 6.83 -9.55
C LYS A 69 10.43 8.03 -9.86
N ASN A 70 10.40 9.02 -8.97
CA ASN A 70 9.59 10.21 -9.18
C ASN A 70 10.09 11.04 -10.39
N GLY A 71 9.21 11.19 -11.38
CA GLY A 71 9.51 11.88 -12.65
C GLY A 71 10.33 11.05 -13.65
N GLU A 72 10.63 9.77 -13.38
CA GLU A 72 11.37 8.90 -14.29
C GLU A 72 10.47 7.95 -15.12
N LEU A 73 9.21 7.79 -14.72
CA LEU A 73 8.30 6.81 -15.35
C LEU A 73 7.42 7.49 -16.43
N ASP A 74 7.25 6.82 -17.56
CA ASP A 74 6.36 7.25 -18.65
C ASP A 74 4.87 6.96 -18.37
N TYR A 75 4.48 6.90 -17.10
CA TYR A 75 3.12 6.62 -16.63
C TYR A 75 2.63 7.70 -15.68
N GLU A 76 1.33 7.90 -15.61
CA GLU A 76 0.74 8.64 -14.50
C GLU A 76 1.14 7.98 -13.19
N THR A 77 1.93 8.68 -12.39
CA THR A 77 2.48 8.16 -11.14
C THR A 77 1.93 8.95 -9.97
N LEU A 78 1.26 8.27 -9.05
CA LEU A 78 0.69 8.86 -7.84
C LEU A 78 1.38 8.28 -6.61
N TYR A 79 1.61 9.15 -5.61
CA TYR A 79 2.32 8.79 -4.40
C TYR A 79 1.46 8.95 -3.16
N TYR A 80 1.60 8.02 -2.22
CA TYR A 80 1.06 8.16 -0.88
C TYR A 80 2.19 8.04 0.15
N GLY A 81 2.01 8.69 1.30
CA GLY A 81 3.02 8.64 2.36
C GLY A 81 2.52 9.19 3.70
N ILE A 82 3.39 9.14 4.69
CA ILE A 82 3.20 9.70 6.02
C ILE A 82 4.27 10.78 6.27
N GLU A 83 5.53 10.45 6.01
CA GLU A 83 6.68 11.31 6.25
C GLU A 83 6.91 12.28 5.08
N ASN A 84 6.86 11.79 3.86
CA ASN A 84 7.06 12.58 2.65
C ASN A 84 5.80 13.42 2.32
N LYS A 85 5.89 14.72 2.62
CA LYS A 85 4.80 15.68 2.42
C LYS A 85 4.59 16.10 0.95
N SER A 86 5.45 15.64 0.05
CA SER A 86 5.33 15.87 -1.40
C SER A 86 4.45 14.82 -2.12
N CYS A 87 3.93 13.84 -1.39
CA CYS A 87 3.00 12.84 -1.92
C CYS A 87 1.62 13.45 -2.22
N ASP A 88 0.89 12.84 -3.16
CA ASP A 88 -0.47 13.25 -3.54
C ASP A 88 -1.48 13.01 -2.40
N VAL A 89 -1.27 11.95 -1.64
CA VAL A 89 -2.07 11.61 -0.46
C VAL A 89 -1.14 11.41 0.74
N VAL A 90 -1.36 12.19 1.80
CA VAL A 90 -0.54 12.16 3.02
C VAL A 90 -1.43 11.98 4.25
N ALA A 91 -1.07 11.01 5.11
CA ALA A 91 -1.69 10.92 6.42
C ALA A 91 -1.08 11.93 7.40
N THR A 92 -1.95 12.58 8.15
CA THR A 92 -1.60 13.55 9.22
C THR A 92 -2.37 13.22 10.50
N ASP A 93 -2.00 13.85 11.61
CA ASP A 93 -2.69 13.72 12.92
C ASP A 93 -2.90 12.26 13.36
N ILE A 94 -1.90 11.42 13.10
CA ILE A 94 -1.97 9.98 13.36
C ILE A 94 -2.05 9.69 14.86
N LYS A 95 -3.03 8.87 15.24
CA LYS A 95 -3.18 8.32 16.58
C LYS A 95 -3.26 6.81 16.51
N LEU A 96 -2.33 6.14 17.18
CA LEU A 96 -2.26 4.68 17.23
C LEU A 96 -2.88 4.18 18.53
N TYR A 97 -3.77 3.19 18.40
CA TYR A 97 -4.43 2.52 19.51
C TYR A 97 -4.11 1.02 19.50
N SER A 98 -4.42 0.34 20.57
CA SER A 98 -4.21 -1.12 20.68
C SER A 98 -5.09 -1.96 19.75
N CYS A 99 -6.14 -1.37 19.16
CA CYS A 99 -7.10 -2.08 18.32
C CYS A 99 -7.42 -1.36 17.00
N GLY A 100 -6.62 -0.34 16.65
CA GLY A 100 -6.85 0.42 15.43
C GLY A 100 -6.03 1.69 15.38
N SER A 101 -6.33 2.56 14.42
CA SER A 101 -5.66 3.85 14.27
C SER A 101 -6.62 4.89 13.70
N GLU A 102 -6.39 6.15 14.06
CA GLU A 102 -7.04 7.32 13.46
C GLU A 102 -6.02 8.17 12.74
N PHE A 103 -6.39 8.77 11.62
CA PHE A 103 -5.56 9.71 10.88
C PHE A 103 -6.41 10.61 9.98
N ASN A 104 -5.86 11.74 9.57
CA ASN A 104 -6.51 12.63 8.61
C ASN A 104 -5.84 12.51 7.24
N VAL A 105 -6.64 12.67 6.19
CA VAL A 105 -6.17 12.76 4.79
C VAL A 105 -6.86 13.96 4.14
N LYS A 106 -6.08 14.77 3.44
CA LYS A 106 -6.62 15.88 2.64
C LYS A 106 -6.94 15.38 1.23
N ILE A 107 -8.21 15.52 0.82
CA ILE A 107 -8.71 15.17 -0.51
C ILE A 107 -9.40 16.43 -1.07
N ASP A 108 -8.97 16.89 -2.24
CA ASP A 108 -9.50 18.12 -2.91
C ASP A 108 -9.53 19.35 -1.99
N GLY A 109 -8.51 19.47 -1.14
CA GLY A 109 -8.37 20.60 -0.21
C GLY A 109 -9.17 20.49 1.08
N VAL A 110 -9.97 19.43 1.27
CA VAL A 110 -10.77 19.16 2.47
C VAL A 110 -10.12 18.06 3.31
N ASP A 111 -10.01 18.28 4.62
CA ASP A 111 -9.50 17.28 5.56
C ASP A 111 -10.60 16.30 5.97
N TYR A 112 -10.34 15.01 5.79
CA TYR A 112 -11.23 13.93 6.18
C TYR A 112 -10.56 13.02 7.20
N LYS A 113 -11.33 12.67 8.24
CA LYS A 113 -10.89 11.71 9.25
C LYS A 113 -11.16 10.28 8.77
N PHE A 114 -10.14 9.44 8.87
CA PHE A 114 -10.19 8.01 8.63
C PHE A 114 -9.91 7.24 9.92
N GLU A 115 -10.53 6.09 10.06
CA GLU A 115 -10.34 5.17 11.18
C GLU A 115 -10.15 3.76 10.61
N THR A 116 -9.18 3.02 11.13
CA THR A 116 -9.00 1.60 10.81
C THR A 116 -9.06 0.75 12.07
N ASN A 117 -9.72 -0.39 12.01
CA ASN A 117 -9.81 -1.38 13.07
C ASN A 117 -8.56 -2.30 13.14
N ALA A 118 -7.55 -2.05 12.33
CA ALA A 118 -6.30 -2.78 12.30
C ALA A 118 -5.18 -1.96 12.95
N PRO A 119 -4.50 -2.46 14.02
CA PRO A 119 -3.49 -1.71 14.73
C PRO A 119 -2.16 -1.65 13.97
N GLY A 120 -1.44 -0.54 14.12
CA GLY A 120 -0.09 -0.35 13.60
C GLY A 120 -0.01 0.51 12.35
N ILE A 121 1.13 1.19 12.24
CA ILE A 121 1.41 2.19 11.20
C ILE A 121 1.33 1.60 9.78
N HIS A 122 1.70 0.33 9.60
CA HIS A 122 1.64 -0.36 8.30
C HIS A 122 0.22 -0.48 7.76
N HIS A 123 -0.81 -0.55 8.62
CA HIS A 123 -2.20 -0.52 8.17
C HIS A 123 -2.64 0.86 7.69
N ILE A 124 -2.02 1.94 8.19
CA ILE A 124 -2.23 3.29 7.66
C ILE A 124 -1.67 3.36 6.24
N TYR A 125 -0.45 2.86 5.98
CA TYR A 125 0.10 2.79 4.62
C TYR A 125 -0.79 1.99 3.67
N ASN A 126 -1.32 0.84 4.12
CA ASN A 126 -2.24 0.03 3.32
C ASN A 126 -3.56 0.80 3.04
N ALA A 127 -4.08 1.52 4.03
CA ALA A 127 -5.27 2.36 3.86
C ALA A 127 -5.01 3.51 2.88
N LEU A 128 -3.85 4.20 2.97
CA LEU A 128 -3.48 5.26 2.03
C LEU A 128 -3.41 4.77 0.59
N ALA A 129 -2.82 3.59 0.36
CA ALA A 129 -2.82 2.96 -0.96
C ALA A 129 -4.24 2.73 -1.47
N ALA A 130 -5.14 2.19 -0.64
CA ALA A 130 -6.54 1.94 -0.99
C ALA A 130 -7.32 3.25 -1.23
N ILE A 131 -7.09 4.28 -0.41
CA ILE A 131 -7.68 5.61 -0.58
C ILE A 131 -7.25 6.22 -1.92
N LEU A 132 -5.97 6.14 -2.27
CA LEU A 132 -5.45 6.70 -3.51
C LEU A 132 -5.99 5.95 -4.75
N VAL A 133 -6.14 4.62 -4.66
CA VAL A 133 -6.87 3.84 -5.67
C VAL A 133 -8.33 4.31 -5.77
N GLY A 134 -9.02 4.44 -4.65
CA GLY A 134 -10.40 4.92 -4.62
C GLY A 134 -10.55 6.33 -5.23
N TYR A 135 -9.64 7.22 -4.89
CA TYR A 135 -9.58 8.57 -5.45
C TYR A 135 -9.39 8.55 -6.97
N ARG A 136 -8.45 7.75 -7.47
CA ARG A 136 -8.19 7.57 -8.91
C ARG A 136 -9.44 7.11 -9.69
N TYR A 137 -10.28 6.29 -9.06
CA TYR A 137 -11.54 5.81 -9.64
C TYR A 137 -12.76 6.67 -9.28
N ASN A 138 -12.57 7.88 -8.76
CA ASN A 138 -13.63 8.82 -8.40
C ASN A 138 -14.66 8.26 -7.42
N LEU A 139 -14.22 7.40 -6.48
CA LEU A 139 -15.09 6.94 -5.41
C LEU A 139 -15.44 8.10 -4.46
N LYS A 140 -16.68 8.09 -3.98
CA LYS A 140 -17.09 9.05 -2.95
C LYS A 140 -16.26 8.87 -1.69
N VAL A 141 -15.87 9.96 -1.05
CA VAL A 141 -15.02 9.94 0.15
C VAL A 141 -15.67 9.13 1.26
N GLU A 142 -16.99 9.21 1.43
CA GLU A 142 -17.72 8.44 2.43
C GLU A 142 -17.59 6.93 2.21
N SER A 143 -17.51 6.49 0.94
CA SER A 143 -17.29 5.08 0.59
C SER A 143 -15.87 4.63 0.93
N MET A 144 -14.88 5.49 0.72
CA MET A 144 -13.49 5.22 1.10
C MET A 144 -13.34 5.16 2.61
N ILE A 145 -13.93 6.11 3.36
CA ILE A 145 -13.94 6.12 4.83
C ILE A 145 -14.56 4.82 5.35
N LYS A 146 -15.74 4.44 4.83
CA LYS A 146 -16.41 3.21 5.20
C LYS A 146 -15.56 1.97 4.88
N GLY A 147 -14.95 1.90 3.70
CA GLY A 147 -14.12 0.77 3.28
C GLY A 147 -12.88 0.58 4.16
N VAL A 148 -12.22 1.67 4.55
CA VAL A 148 -11.07 1.63 5.47
C VAL A 148 -11.50 1.21 6.87
N HIS A 149 -12.63 1.71 7.37
CA HIS A 149 -13.17 1.35 8.68
C HIS A 149 -13.60 -0.12 8.74
N ASP A 150 -14.29 -0.61 7.71
CA ASP A 150 -14.84 -1.98 7.69
C ASP A 150 -13.78 -3.05 7.38
N PHE A 151 -12.54 -2.63 7.04
CA PHE A 151 -11.46 -3.56 6.76
C PHE A 151 -11.10 -4.38 8.01
N VAL A 152 -11.06 -5.68 7.85
CA VAL A 152 -10.61 -6.65 8.86
C VAL A 152 -9.47 -7.46 8.26
N PRO A 153 -8.29 -7.52 8.92
CA PRO A 153 -7.20 -8.38 8.47
C PRO A 153 -7.65 -9.84 8.40
N GLU A 154 -7.35 -10.51 7.29
CA GLU A 154 -7.67 -11.92 7.11
C GLU A 154 -6.56 -12.84 7.62
N GLY A 155 -6.95 -14.08 7.94
CA GLY A 155 -6.05 -15.14 8.36
C GLY A 155 -5.56 -14.99 9.80
N LEU A 156 -4.32 -15.42 10.07
CA LEU A 156 -3.71 -15.38 11.39
C LEU A 156 -2.80 -14.13 11.61
N ARG A 157 -2.94 -13.12 10.76
CA ARG A 157 -2.14 -11.89 10.85
C ARG A 157 -2.76 -10.95 11.87
N GLN A 158 -2.05 -10.73 12.97
CA GLN A 158 -2.43 -9.84 14.08
C GLN A 158 -3.81 -10.12 14.67
N VAL A 159 -4.25 -11.38 14.62
CA VAL A 159 -5.53 -11.79 15.22
C VAL A 159 -5.42 -11.72 16.74
N LYS A 160 -6.21 -10.84 17.33
CA LYS A 160 -6.27 -10.64 18.78
C LYS A 160 -7.39 -11.49 19.38
N THR A 161 -7.03 -12.38 20.30
CA THR A 161 -7.97 -13.17 21.08
C THR A 161 -7.84 -12.78 22.55
N ASN A 162 -8.93 -12.29 23.15
CA ASN A 162 -8.97 -11.90 24.56
C ASN A 162 -9.44 -13.08 25.42
N TYR A 163 -8.67 -13.42 26.43
CA TYR A 163 -9.01 -14.35 27.50
C TYR A 163 -9.17 -13.59 28.83
N PRO A 164 -9.80 -14.17 29.85
CA PRO A 164 -10.05 -13.46 31.12
C PRO A 164 -8.81 -12.92 31.84
N LYS A 165 -7.63 -13.53 31.61
CA LYS A 165 -6.38 -13.16 32.30
C LYS A 165 -5.27 -12.68 31.37
N PHE A 166 -5.42 -12.81 30.06
CA PHE A 166 -4.39 -12.43 29.09
C PHE A 166 -5.01 -12.24 27.69
N THR A 167 -4.28 -11.55 26.84
CA THR A 167 -4.60 -11.40 25.42
C THR A 167 -3.53 -12.12 24.60
N VAL A 168 -3.95 -12.91 23.64
CA VAL A 168 -3.08 -13.51 22.62
C VAL A 168 -3.18 -12.69 21.34
N ILE A 169 -2.03 -12.30 20.81
CA ILE A 169 -1.91 -11.74 19.46
C ILE A 169 -1.24 -12.83 18.62
N ASN A 170 -1.97 -13.36 17.66
CA ASN A 170 -1.46 -14.32 16.70
C ASN A 170 -1.06 -13.56 15.42
N ASP A 171 0.23 -13.56 15.11
CA ASP A 171 0.80 -12.93 13.93
C ASP A 171 1.66 -13.95 13.18
N CYS A 172 1.00 -15.00 12.71
CA CYS A 172 1.62 -16.09 11.96
C CYS A 172 1.27 -15.98 10.50
N TYR A 173 2.29 -16.11 9.64
CA TYR A 173 2.07 -16.17 8.19
C TYR A 173 2.62 -17.45 7.56
N ASN A 174 3.83 -17.86 7.93
CA ASN A 174 4.52 -19.07 7.49
C ASN A 174 5.25 -19.70 8.67
#